data_89457a9488b327cfad5c5b8a4f5c0a75
#
_entry.id   89457a9488b327cfad5c5b8a4f5c0a75
#
_cell.length_a   1.000
_cell.length_b   1.000
_cell.length_c   1.000
_cell.angle_alpha   90.00
_cell.angle_beta   90.00
_cell.angle_gamma   90.00
#
_symmetry.space_group_name_H-M   'P 1'
#
loop_
_entity.id
_entity.type
_entity.pdbx_description
1 polymer ?
#
loop_
_entity_poly.entity_id
_entity_poly.type
_entity_poly.pdbx_seq_one_letter_code
_entity_poly.pdbx_strand_id
1 'polypeptide(L)'
;MKKEIEGNRIILRRGAVGNDRDGTPLLINGRGEAYRVNDTAISLWNMCNGITFDDLLLEVLRISSGDEDDVKKSLEQMIRQFHKISMIEVKEMK
;
A
#
# COMPACT_ATOMS: atom_id res chain seq x y z
N MET A 1 1.38 -20.53 10.36
CA MET A 1 1.39 -19.91 10.02
C MET A 1 0.79 -19.10 9.32
N LYS A 2 0.59 -18.48 9.29
CA LYS A 2 0.06 -17.83 8.61
C LYS A 2 0.43 -16.84 7.89
N LYS A 3 0.25 -16.40 7.02
CA LYS A 3 0.64 -15.40 6.27
C LYS A 3 -0.01 -14.22 6.62
N GLU A 4 0.53 -13.09 6.47
CA GLU A 4 -0.02 -11.85 6.92
C GLU A 4 -1.10 -11.34 6.02
N ILE A 5 -0.93 -11.46 4.72
CA ILE A 5 -1.88 -10.91 3.75
C ILE A 5 -2.42 -12.01 2.90
N GLU A 6 -3.70 -12.16 2.91
CA GLU A 6 -4.35 -13.18 2.10
C GLU A 6 -5.06 -12.53 0.92
N GLY A 7 -5.15 -13.26 -0.17
CA GLY A 7 -5.69 -12.72 -1.40
C GLY A 7 -7.12 -12.27 -1.32
N ASN A 8 -7.90 -12.82 -0.39
CA ASN A 8 -9.31 -12.48 -0.26
C ASN A 8 -9.57 -11.34 0.73
N ARG A 9 -8.52 -10.74 1.28
CA ARG A 9 -8.70 -9.62 2.18
C ARG A 9 -8.73 -8.33 1.40
N ILE A 10 -9.52 -7.39 1.88
CA ILE A 10 -9.66 -6.09 1.24
C ILE A 10 -8.74 -5.10 1.91
N ILE A 11 -8.02 -4.35 1.11
CA ILE A 11 -7.08 -3.35 1.56
C ILE A 11 -7.69 -1.98 1.32
N LEU A 12 -7.81 -1.19 2.41
CA LEU A 12 -8.38 0.15 2.34
C LEU A 12 -7.36 1.16 2.80
N ARG A 13 -7.18 2.21 2.04
CA ARG A 13 -6.25 3.26 2.45
C ARG A 13 -6.85 4.07 3.60
N ARG A 14 -5.96 4.59 4.42
CA ARG A 14 -6.30 5.45 5.54
C ARG A 14 -5.36 6.63 5.54
N GLY A 15 -5.79 7.73 6.11
CA GLY A 15 -4.96 8.92 6.20
C GLY A 15 -5.06 9.80 4.98
N ALA A 16 -4.03 10.58 4.75
CA ALA A 16 -4.05 11.58 3.70
C ALA A 16 -2.66 11.78 3.12
N VAL A 17 -2.60 12.43 1.96
CA VAL A 17 -1.35 12.80 1.32
C VAL A 17 -1.10 14.27 1.59
N GLY A 18 0.13 14.62 1.87
CA GLY A 18 0.54 16.00 2.02
C GLY A 18 1.90 16.22 1.39
N ASN A 19 2.45 17.39 1.60
CA ASN A 19 3.79 17.72 1.13
C ASN A 19 4.54 18.44 2.23
N ASP A 20 5.83 18.17 2.26
CA ASP A 20 6.71 18.88 3.15
C ASP A 20 7.06 20.24 2.49
N ARG A 21 7.86 21.04 3.17
CA ARG A 21 8.21 22.38 2.68
C ARG A 21 8.90 22.37 1.33
N ASP A 22 9.72 21.34 1.08
CA ASP A 22 10.47 21.27 -0.17
C ASP A 22 9.71 20.48 -1.23
N GLY A 23 8.44 20.16 -1.00
CA GLY A 23 7.62 19.46 -1.98
C GLY A 23 7.71 17.95 -1.91
N THR A 24 8.45 17.40 -0.94
CA THR A 24 8.54 15.95 -0.79
C THR A 24 7.18 15.39 -0.37
N PRO A 25 6.69 14.34 -1.03
CA PRO A 25 5.40 13.76 -0.67
C PRO A 25 5.42 13.14 0.72
N LEU A 26 4.32 13.28 1.41
CA LEU A 26 4.14 12.72 2.75
C LEU A 26 2.87 11.90 2.78
N LEU A 27 2.90 10.79 3.53
CA LEU A 27 1.69 10.11 3.94
C LEU A 27 1.47 10.40 5.42
N ILE A 28 0.26 10.82 5.75
CA ILE A 28 -0.08 11.25 7.10
C ILE A 28 -1.21 10.35 7.60
N ASN A 29 -0.96 9.65 8.70
CA ASN A 29 -1.95 8.71 9.22
C ASN A 29 -2.96 9.43 10.13
N GLY A 30 -3.92 8.69 10.64
CA GLY A 30 -4.99 9.25 11.46
C GLY A 30 -4.51 9.80 12.80
N ARG A 31 -3.29 9.47 13.21
CA ARG A 31 -2.72 10.00 14.44
C ARG A 31 -1.92 11.28 14.20
N GLY A 32 -1.87 11.74 12.96
CA GLY A 32 -1.11 12.93 12.61
C GLY A 32 0.37 12.68 12.38
N GLU A 33 0.78 11.42 12.31
CA GLU A 33 2.17 11.07 12.04
C GLU A 33 2.42 11.14 10.54
N ALA A 34 3.49 11.80 10.15
CA ALA A 34 3.80 12.01 8.74
C ALA A 34 5.07 11.25 8.36
N TYR A 35 5.04 10.61 7.21
CA TYR A 35 6.13 9.79 6.73
C TYR A 35 6.50 10.22 5.32
N ARG A 36 7.79 10.47 5.09
CA ARG A 36 8.27 10.82 3.76
C ARG A 36 8.25 9.58 2.89
N VAL A 37 7.76 9.71 1.69
CA VAL A 37 7.62 8.60 0.75
C VAL A 37 7.96 9.08 -0.64
N ASN A 38 8.12 8.15 -1.56
CA ASN A 38 8.35 8.49 -2.95
C ASN A 38 7.04 8.42 -3.73
N ASP A 39 7.08 8.81 -4.99
CA ASP A 39 5.89 8.83 -5.84
C ASP A 39 5.32 7.44 -6.04
N THR A 40 6.17 6.43 -6.11
CA THR A 40 5.73 5.05 -6.26
C THR A 40 4.86 4.63 -5.07
N ALA A 41 5.28 5.00 -3.86
CA ALA A 41 4.51 4.67 -2.66
C ALA A 41 3.16 5.39 -2.65
N ILE A 42 3.12 6.65 -3.08
CA ILE A 42 1.87 7.39 -3.17
C ILE A 42 0.92 6.72 -4.17
N SER A 43 1.44 6.34 -5.33
CA SER A 43 0.62 5.69 -6.36
C SER A 43 0.06 4.38 -5.84
N LEU A 44 0.88 3.58 -5.17
CA LEU A 44 0.43 2.31 -4.63
C LEU A 44 -0.63 2.52 -3.55
N TRP A 45 -0.39 3.48 -2.66
CA TRP A 45 -1.34 3.79 -1.59
C TRP A 45 -2.70 4.21 -2.17
N ASN A 46 -2.68 4.99 -3.24
CA ASN A 46 -3.92 5.42 -3.90
C ASN A 46 -4.69 4.25 -4.50
N MET A 47 -4.00 3.19 -4.90
CA MET A 47 -4.65 2.01 -5.44
C MET A 47 -5.34 1.18 -4.36
N CYS A 48 -4.99 1.40 -3.11
CA CYS A 48 -5.56 0.66 -1.96
C CYS A 48 -6.91 1.26 -1.59
N ASN A 49 -7.91 1.02 -2.42
CA ASN A 49 -9.23 1.63 -2.25
C ASN A 49 -10.29 0.54 -2.29
N GLY A 50 -10.23 -0.39 -1.32
CA GLY A 50 -11.17 -1.49 -1.26
C GLY A 50 -10.81 -2.61 -2.24
N ILE A 51 -9.52 -2.84 -2.42
CA ILE A 51 -9.03 -3.80 -3.40
C ILE A 51 -8.43 -5.01 -2.67
N THR A 52 -8.55 -6.20 -3.26
CA THR A 52 -7.90 -7.37 -2.68
C THR A 52 -6.42 -7.35 -3.04
N PHE A 53 -5.62 -8.09 -2.28
CA PHE A 53 -4.19 -8.18 -2.60
C PHE A 53 -3.97 -8.76 -3.99
N ASP A 54 -4.74 -9.80 -4.36
CA ASP A 54 -4.58 -10.42 -5.67
C ASP A 54 -4.89 -9.43 -6.79
N ASP A 55 -5.95 -8.65 -6.66
CA ASP A 55 -6.28 -7.66 -7.67
C ASP A 55 -5.25 -6.54 -7.71
N LEU A 56 -4.75 -6.13 -6.54
CA LEU A 56 -3.71 -5.12 -6.49
C LEU A 56 -2.45 -5.63 -7.18
N LEU A 57 -2.08 -6.88 -6.95
CA LEU A 57 -0.92 -7.46 -7.59
C LEU A 57 -1.08 -7.47 -9.11
N LEU A 58 -2.27 -7.82 -9.61
CA LEU A 58 -2.53 -7.80 -11.05
C LEU A 58 -2.35 -6.39 -11.62
N GLU A 59 -2.86 -5.39 -10.92
CA GLU A 59 -2.71 -4.01 -11.40
C GLU A 59 -1.25 -3.58 -11.43
N VAL A 60 -0.51 -3.93 -10.40
CA VAL A 60 0.91 -3.56 -10.34
C VAL A 60 1.69 -4.29 -11.43
N LEU A 61 1.38 -5.56 -11.68
CA LEU A 61 2.05 -6.32 -12.72
C LEU A 61 1.81 -5.75 -14.11
N ARG A 62 0.65 -5.14 -14.32
CA ARG A 62 0.34 -4.54 -15.62
C ARG A 62 1.24 -3.36 -15.94
N ILE A 63 1.69 -2.64 -14.94
CA ILE A 63 2.51 -1.45 -15.13
C ILE A 63 3.97 -1.67 -14.78
N SER A 64 4.32 -2.88 -14.36
CA SER A 64 5.68 -3.20 -13.96
C SER A 64 6.31 -4.09 -15.01
N SER A 65 7.60 -3.93 -15.24
CA SER A 65 8.33 -4.82 -16.14
C SER A 65 9.14 -5.85 -15.39
N GLY A 66 8.97 -5.96 -14.09
CA GLY A 66 9.75 -6.88 -13.30
C GLY A 66 9.21 -8.30 -13.32
N ASP A 67 9.99 -9.20 -12.74
CA ASP A 67 9.59 -10.59 -12.56
C ASP A 67 8.43 -10.65 -11.56
N GLU A 68 7.47 -11.52 -11.82
CA GLU A 68 6.26 -11.60 -11.00
C GLU A 68 6.58 -11.89 -9.54
N ASP A 69 7.50 -12.82 -9.27
CA ASP A 69 7.83 -13.16 -7.88
C ASP A 69 8.48 -11.98 -7.16
N ASP A 70 9.34 -11.25 -7.84
CA ASP A 70 9.99 -10.08 -7.25
C ASP A 70 8.99 -8.97 -6.99
N VAL A 71 8.09 -8.74 -7.92
CA VAL A 71 7.05 -7.73 -7.78
C VAL A 71 6.15 -8.09 -6.61
N LYS A 72 5.77 -9.36 -6.50
CA LYS A 72 4.91 -9.80 -5.42
C LYS A 72 5.57 -9.59 -4.06
N LYS A 73 6.85 -9.93 -3.94
CA LYS A 73 7.58 -9.74 -2.68
C LYS A 73 7.67 -8.27 -2.30
N SER A 74 7.98 -7.43 -3.28
CA SER A 74 8.07 -5.99 -3.04
C SER A 74 6.71 -5.43 -2.62
N LEU A 75 5.65 -5.87 -3.27
CA LEU A 75 4.31 -5.41 -2.94
C LEU A 75 3.92 -5.84 -1.52
N GLU A 76 4.23 -7.08 -1.16
CA GLU A 76 3.94 -7.57 0.19
C GLU A 76 4.65 -6.72 1.23
N GLN A 77 5.90 -6.37 0.97
CA GLN A 77 6.66 -5.55 1.91
C GLN A 77 6.06 -4.16 2.05
N MET A 78 5.67 -3.55 0.94
CA MET A 78 5.05 -2.22 0.98
C MET A 78 3.73 -2.24 1.73
N ILE A 79 2.92 -3.26 1.49
CA ILE A 79 1.63 -3.37 2.18
C ILE A 79 1.84 -3.56 3.68
N ARG A 80 2.82 -4.37 4.08
CA ARG A 80 3.15 -4.53 5.50
C ARG A 80 3.59 -3.22 6.12
N GLN A 81 4.41 -2.45 5.41
CA GLN A 81 4.86 -1.16 5.92
C GLN A 81 3.69 -0.20 6.08
N PHE A 82 2.82 -0.12 5.09
CA PHE A 82 1.63 0.73 5.19
C PHE A 82 0.77 0.33 6.37
N HIS A 83 0.61 -0.96 6.58
CA HIS A 83 -0.19 -1.45 7.70
C HIS A 83 0.46 -1.10 9.04
N LYS A 84 1.77 -1.23 9.10
CA LYS A 84 2.53 -0.96 10.31
C LYS A 84 2.40 0.51 10.74
N ILE A 85 2.38 1.42 9.80
CA ILE A 85 2.27 2.85 10.10
C ILE A 85 0.83 3.36 10.02
N SER A 86 -0.12 2.46 9.96
CA SER A 86 -1.55 2.79 9.97
C SER A 86 -2.02 3.61 8.76
N MET A 87 -1.41 3.37 7.62
CA MET A 87 -1.82 4.03 6.37
C MET A 87 -2.79 3.19 5.56
N ILE A 88 -3.03 1.95 5.96
CA ILE A 88 -4.06 1.11 5.37
C ILE A 88 -4.74 0.30 6.47
N GLU A 89 -5.90 -0.20 6.14
CA GLU A 89 -6.64 -1.16 6.96
C GLU A 89 -6.85 -2.39 6.11
N VAL A 90 -6.71 -3.57 6.68
CA VAL A 90 -6.92 -4.82 5.98
C VAL A 90 -8.14 -5.50 6.61
N LYS A 91 -9.16 -5.76 5.82
CA LYS A 91 -10.41 -6.35 6.30
C LYS A 91 -10.68 -7.66 5.59
N GLU A 92 -11.32 -8.57 6.30
CA GLU A 92 -11.74 -9.81 5.68
C GLU A 92 -12.96 -9.56 4.81
N MET A 93 -12.97 -10.20 3.64
CA MET A 93 -14.11 -10.13 2.77
C MET A 93 -15.14 -11.15 3.23
N LYS A 94 -16.36 -10.75 3.33
CA LYS A 94 -17.41 -11.65 3.77
C LYS A 94 -18.24 -12.15 2.63
#